data_88099cb8e1b2660702fa0a56445de198
#
_entry.id   88099cb8e1b2660702fa0a56445de198
#
_cell.length_a   1.000
_cell.length_b   1.000
_cell.length_c   1.000
_cell.angle_alpha   90.00
_cell.angle_beta   90.00
_cell.angle_gamma   90.00
#
_symmetry.space_group_name_H-M   'P 1'
#
loop_
_entity.id
_entity.type
_entity.pdbx_description
1 polymer ?
#
loop_
_entity_poly.entity_id
_entity_poly.type
_entity_poly.pdbx_seq_one_letter_code
_entity_poly.pdbx_strand_id
1 'polypeptide(L)'
;MELYSGLDLHSRNTYIGILDPNFNRVFKKRVSNNLDLILKTLEPFKDQLKGLVVESTYNWYWLVNGLMDADYGCVHLANPS
;
A
#
# COMPACT_ATOMS: atom_id res chain seq x y z
N MET A 1 0.71 -3.80 17.39
CA MET A 1 0.03 -4.83 16.57
C MET A 1 0.67 -4.85 15.19
N GLU A 2 0.89 -6.03 14.65
CA GLU A 2 1.41 -6.16 13.29
C GLU A 2 0.29 -6.02 12.28
N LEU A 3 0.48 -5.15 11.30
CA LEU A 3 -0.49 -4.92 10.25
C LEU A 3 0.12 -5.22 8.88
N TYR A 4 -0.74 -5.55 7.93
CA TYR A 4 -0.34 -5.84 6.55
C TYR A 4 -1.21 -5.01 5.61
N SER A 5 -0.59 -4.38 4.62
CA SER A 5 -1.34 -3.56 3.68
C SER A 5 -1.26 -4.13 2.27
N GLY A 6 -2.37 -4.05 1.55
CA GLY A 6 -2.42 -4.31 0.13
C GLY A 6 -2.82 -3.05 -0.61
N LEU A 7 -2.05 -2.70 -1.62
CA LEU A 7 -2.34 -1.58 -2.50
C LEU A 7 -2.67 -2.11 -3.88
N ASP A 8 -3.92 -1.93 -4.28
CA ASP A 8 -4.40 -2.36 -5.60
C ASP A 8 -4.41 -1.14 -6.52
N LEU A 9 -3.38 -1.06 -7.36
CA LEU A 9 -3.15 0.10 -8.22
C LEU A 9 -3.94 -0.04 -9.52
N HIS A 10 -4.88 0.84 -9.72
CA HIS A 10 -5.65 0.98 -10.95
C HIS A 10 -5.19 2.21 -11.73
N SER A 11 -5.75 2.43 -12.92
CA SER A 11 -5.30 3.51 -13.80
C SER A 11 -5.43 4.91 -13.21
N ARG A 12 -6.42 5.13 -12.34
CA ARG A 12 -6.68 6.46 -11.75
C ARG A 12 -6.65 6.48 -10.24
N ASN A 13 -6.91 5.34 -9.62
CA ASN A 13 -7.06 5.24 -8.17
C ASN A 13 -6.30 4.04 -7.64
N THR A 14 -5.91 4.14 -6.38
CA THR A 14 -5.34 3.01 -5.64
C THR A 14 -6.28 2.67 -4.50
N TYR A 15 -6.59 1.37 -4.37
CA TYR A 15 -7.37 0.87 -3.25
C TYR A 15 -6.41 0.39 -2.18
N ILE A 16 -6.52 0.98 -1.00
CA ILE A 16 -5.65 0.66 0.14
C ILE A 16 -6.46 -0.14 1.14
N GLY A 17 -6.00 -1.36 1.42
CA GLY A 17 -6.58 -2.20 2.45
C GLY A 17 -5.53 -2.50 3.50
N ILE A 18 -5.93 -2.54 4.76
CA ILE A 18 -5.03 -2.91 5.86
C ILE A 18 -5.69 -4.02 6.66
N LEU A 19 -4.94 -5.09 6.91
CA LEU A 19 -5.40 -6.28 7.61
C LEU A 19 -4.62 -6.48 8.90
N ASP A 20 -5.29 -7.03 9.91
CA ASP A 20 -4.64 -7.48 11.14
C ASP A 20 -4.04 -8.89 10.93
N PRO A 21 -3.34 -9.47 11.92
CA PRO A 21 -2.76 -10.81 11.78
C PRO A 21 -3.78 -11.92 11.54
N ASN A 22 -5.03 -11.70 11.86
CA ASN A 22 -6.11 -12.66 11.64
C ASN A 22 -6.83 -12.45 10.30
N PHE A 23 -6.26 -11.57 9.44
CA PHE A 23 -6.81 -11.21 8.14
C PHE A 23 -8.14 -10.47 8.21
N ASN A 24 -8.46 -9.87 9.35
CA ASN A 24 -9.60 -8.98 9.46
C ASN A 24 -9.23 -7.61 8.90
N ARG A 25 -10.12 -7.04 8.11
CA ARG A 25 -9.88 -5.72 7.54
C ARG A 25 -10.10 -4.64 8.61
N VAL A 26 -9.04 -3.91 8.93
CA VAL A 26 -9.11 -2.83 9.91
C VAL A 26 -9.22 -1.45 9.25
N PHE A 27 -8.90 -1.36 7.96
CA PHE A 27 -8.96 -0.10 7.22
C PHE A 27 -9.10 -0.36 5.74
N LYS A 28 -9.86 0.48 5.04
CA LYS A 28 -10.01 0.45 3.60
C LYS A 28 -10.28 1.85 3.08
N LYS A 29 -9.58 2.23 2.02
CA LYS A 29 -9.81 3.53 1.38
C LYS A 29 -9.38 3.51 -0.07
N ARG A 30 -10.13 4.20 -0.92
CA ARG A 30 -9.75 4.47 -2.31
C ARG A 30 -9.19 5.89 -2.36
N VAL A 31 -8.00 6.06 -2.92
CA VAL A 31 -7.37 7.37 -3.09
C VAL A 31 -6.94 7.55 -4.54
N SER A 32 -6.86 8.79 -4.99
CA SER A 32 -6.32 9.10 -6.30
C SER A 32 -4.86 8.66 -6.39
N ASN A 33 -4.38 8.38 -7.61
CA ASN A 33 -2.99 8.00 -7.84
C ASN A 33 -2.06 9.19 -7.64
N ASN A 34 -1.93 9.59 -6.39
CA ASN A 34 -1.10 10.69 -5.94
C ASN A 34 -0.26 10.17 -4.78
N LEU A 35 1.05 10.17 -4.95
CA LEU A 35 1.96 9.59 -3.96
C LEU A 35 1.79 10.25 -2.58
N ASP A 36 1.66 11.56 -2.54
CA ASP A 36 1.52 12.28 -1.27
C ASP A 36 0.26 11.84 -0.51
N LEU A 37 -0.85 11.65 -1.23
CA LEU A 37 -2.10 11.18 -0.62
C LEU A 37 -1.96 9.75 -0.10
N ILE A 38 -1.28 8.90 -0.85
CA ILE A 38 -1.08 7.50 -0.45
C ILE A 38 -0.19 7.45 0.80
N LEU A 39 0.90 8.20 0.80
CA LEU A 39 1.80 8.26 1.95
C LEU A 39 1.10 8.81 3.18
N LYS A 40 0.29 9.86 3.00
CA LYS A 40 -0.47 10.44 4.10
C LYS A 40 -1.49 9.47 4.67
N THR A 41 -2.12 8.69 3.81
CA THR A 41 -3.10 7.69 4.22
C THR A 41 -2.45 6.57 5.02
N LEU A 42 -1.25 6.13 4.63
CA LEU A 42 -0.52 5.06 5.31
C LEU A 42 0.20 5.51 6.58
N GLU A 43 0.49 6.80 6.71
CA GLU A 43 1.31 7.33 7.80
C GLU A 43 0.86 6.89 9.21
N PRO A 44 -0.45 6.91 9.54
CA PRO A 44 -0.90 6.48 10.87
C PRO A 44 -0.58 5.02 11.19
N PHE A 45 -0.35 4.19 10.16
CA PHE A 45 -0.12 2.76 10.33
C PHE A 45 1.34 2.36 10.15
N LYS A 46 2.19 3.30 9.77
CA LYS A 46 3.56 3.02 9.32
C LYS A 46 4.36 2.15 10.29
N ASP A 47 4.32 2.49 11.58
CA ASP A 47 5.11 1.78 12.60
C ASP A 47 4.63 0.35 12.82
N GLN A 48 3.41 0.05 12.43
CA GLN A 48 2.79 -1.25 12.63
C GLN A 48 2.84 -2.14 11.38
N LEU A 49 3.13 -1.55 10.21
CA LEU A 49 3.14 -2.29 8.96
C LEU A 49 4.36 -3.21 8.87
N LYS A 50 4.12 -4.51 8.76
CA LYS A 50 5.15 -5.53 8.60
C LYS A 50 5.27 -6.02 7.17
N GLY A 51 4.25 -5.80 6.36
CA GLY A 51 4.26 -6.14 4.96
C GLY A 51 3.36 -5.21 4.18
N LEU A 52 3.78 -4.88 2.98
CA LEU A 52 3.03 -4.00 2.11
C LEU A 52 3.18 -4.53 0.69
N VAL A 53 2.08 -4.96 0.09
CA VAL A 53 2.07 -5.54 -1.25
C VAL A 53 1.43 -4.57 -2.21
N VAL A 54 2.13 -4.29 -3.31
CA VAL A 54 1.58 -3.51 -4.42
C VAL A 54 1.23 -4.47 -5.54
N GLU A 55 -0.01 -4.43 -5.99
CA GLU A 55 -0.51 -5.25 -7.07
C GLU A 55 -0.95 -4.36 -8.22
N SER A 56 -0.40 -4.57 -9.42
CA SER A 56 -0.73 -3.75 -10.57
C SER A 56 -0.26 -4.35 -11.88
N THR A 57 -1.04 -4.12 -12.95
CA THR A 57 -0.63 -4.35 -14.33
C THR A 57 -0.18 -3.05 -15.01
N TYR A 58 -0.30 -1.92 -14.31
CA TYR A 58 0.08 -0.60 -14.82
C TYR A 58 1.46 -0.20 -14.36
N ASN A 59 1.89 0.99 -14.76
CA ASN A 59 3.15 1.55 -14.31
C ASN A 59 3.15 1.77 -12.79
N TRP A 60 3.84 0.90 -12.07
CA TRP A 60 3.89 0.89 -10.62
C TRP A 60 5.18 1.52 -10.05
N TYR A 61 6.13 1.88 -10.91
CA TYR A 61 7.45 2.34 -10.47
C TYR A 61 7.37 3.53 -9.51
N TRP A 62 6.55 4.51 -9.84
CA TRP A 62 6.41 5.71 -9.04
C TRP A 62 5.93 5.40 -7.62
N LEU A 63 5.06 4.42 -7.49
CA LEU A 63 4.48 4.05 -6.19
C LEU A 63 5.48 3.26 -5.36
N VAL A 64 6.06 2.21 -5.92
CA VAL A 64 7.03 1.38 -5.20
C VAL A 64 8.25 2.21 -4.80
N ASN A 65 8.79 2.99 -5.72
CA ASN A 65 9.94 3.84 -5.42
C ASN A 65 9.61 4.90 -4.37
N GLY A 66 8.43 5.49 -4.47
CA GLY A 66 7.98 6.48 -3.48
C GLY A 66 7.83 5.89 -2.09
N LEU A 67 7.29 4.67 -2.01
CA LEU A 67 7.15 3.98 -0.73
C LEU A 67 8.51 3.63 -0.12
N MET A 68 9.44 3.14 -0.94
CA MET A 68 10.79 2.83 -0.48
C MET A 68 11.53 4.09 -0.01
N ASP A 69 11.39 5.19 -0.76
CA ASP A 69 12.00 6.46 -0.39
C ASP A 69 11.43 7.03 0.91
N ALA A 70 10.20 6.66 1.24
CA ALA A 70 9.56 7.05 2.49
C ALA A 70 9.79 6.05 3.62
N ASP A 71 10.79 5.18 3.47
CA ASP A 71 11.21 4.19 4.48
C ASP A 71 10.22 3.04 4.72
N TYR A 72 9.43 2.72 3.71
CA TYR A 72 8.61 1.49 3.75
C TYR A 72 9.43 0.34 3.17
N GLY A 73 10.34 -0.20 3.97
CA GLY A 73 11.24 -1.28 3.52
C GLY A 73 10.57 -2.63 3.35
N CYS A 74 9.30 -2.75 3.72
CA CYS A 74 8.54 -3.99 3.65
C CYS A 74 7.70 -4.12 2.37
N VAL A 75 8.01 -3.31 1.33
CA VAL A 75 7.25 -3.30 0.09
C VAL A 75 7.59 -4.51 -0.77
N HIS A 76 6.55 -5.19 -1.26
CA HIS A 76 6.67 -6.28 -2.22
C HIS A 76 5.77 -6.00 -3.41
N LEU A 77 6.25 -6.32 -4.60
CA LEU A 77 5.44 -6.20 -5.80
C LEU A 77 4.85 -7.57 -6.14
N ALA A 78 3.53 -7.62 -6.27
CA ALA A 78 2.84 -8.81 -6.74
C ALA A 78 2.34 -8.57 -8.16
N ASN A 79 2.70 -9.45 -9.08
CA ASN A 79 2.19 -9.38 -10.44
C ASN A 79 0.90 -10.19 -10.51
N PRO A 80 -0.22 -9.59 -10.92
CA PRO A 80 -1.42 -10.35 -11.18
C PRO A 80 -1.16 -11.26 -12.36
N SER A 81 -1.47 -12.51 -12.19
CA SER A 81 -1.28 -13.50 -13.25
C SER A 81 -2.39 -13.46 -14.29
#